data_a4f37340d6d681014c169eb75621cc87
#
_entry.id   a4f37340d6d681014c169eb75621cc87
#
_cell.length_a   1.000
_cell.length_b   1.000
_cell.length_c   1.000
_cell.angle_alpha   90.00
_cell.angle_beta   90.00
_cell.angle_gamma   90.00
#
_symmetry.space_group_name_H-M   'P 1'
#
loop_
_entity.id
_entity.type
_entity.pdbx_description
1 polymer ?
#
loop_
_entity_poly.entity_id
_entity_poly.type
_entity_poly.pdbx_seq_one_letter_code
_entity_poly.pdbx_strand_id
1 'polypeptide(L)'
;MNVALRRAYELERKGLEFYINSASKSNNALVKRTIFSLAKEEISHMMKIDEISSSLDASGKWIGEEIGFKGSDIEVEIRKFFEKTDKEILDASKDNTDLIKKAMEFEKKSYELYDDLSKKAGSDIEKRFYDELKKQEENHFDALQNVDYYLTETGDWFEKDESNVWSWMNS
;
A
#
# COMPACT_ATOMS: atom_id res chain seq x y z
N MET A 1 19.19 -10.10 -10.15
CA MET A 1 18.16 -9.97 -9.07
C MET A 1 18.02 -11.29 -8.34
N ASN A 2 18.17 -11.32 -7.02
CA ASN A 2 17.98 -12.54 -6.23
C ASN A 2 16.50 -12.97 -6.18
N VAL A 3 16.22 -14.21 -5.71
CA VAL A 3 14.87 -14.78 -5.73
C VAL A 3 13.88 -14.01 -4.88
N ALA A 4 14.31 -13.51 -3.71
CA ALA A 4 13.45 -12.78 -2.78
C ALA A 4 13.03 -11.42 -3.37
N LEU A 5 13.99 -10.63 -3.87
CA LEU A 5 13.71 -9.35 -4.54
C LEU A 5 12.84 -9.52 -5.79
N ARG A 6 13.04 -10.62 -6.55
CA ARG A 6 12.19 -10.90 -7.71
C ARG A 6 10.76 -11.17 -7.30
N ARG A 7 10.53 -11.95 -6.23
CA ARG A 7 9.17 -12.19 -5.72
C ARG A 7 8.51 -10.89 -5.24
N ALA A 8 9.26 -10.04 -4.54
CA ALA A 8 8.82 -8.73 -4.13
C ALA A 8 8.40 -7.89 -5.37
N TYR A 9 9.31 -7.70 -6.32
CA TYR A 9 9.07 -6.93 -7.54
C TYR A 9 7.84 -7.40 -8.32
N GLU A 10 7.67 -8.73 -8.49
CA GLU A 10 6.52 -9.30 -9.20
C GLU A 10 5.20 -9.08 -8.45
N LEU A 11 5.22 -9.00 -7.13
CA LEU A 11 4.03 -8.70 -6.34
C LEU A 11 3.63 -7.22 -6.52
N GLU A 12 4.56 -6.28 -6.36
CA GLU A 12 4.34 -4.86 -6.60
C GLU A 12 3.81 -4.59 -8.02
N ARG A 13 4.41 -5.24 -9.02
CA ARG A 13 3.95 -5.14 -10.41
C ARG A 13 2.49 -5.59 -10.57
N LYS A 14 2.09 -6.68 -9.91
CA LYS A 14 0.69 -7.15 -9.93
C LYS A 14 -0.24 -6.19 -9.20
N GLY A 15 0.21 -5.59 -8.10
CA GLY A 15 -0.50 -4.52 -7.38
C GLY A 15 -0.74 -3.33 -8.29
N LEU A 16 0.30 -2.83 -8.92
CA LEU A 16 0.22 -1.73 -9.88
C LEU A 16 -0.77 -2.03 -11.02
N GLU A 17 -0.68 -3.20 -11.65
CA GLU A 17 -1.61 -3.64 -12.71
C GLU A 17 -3.06 -3.70 -12.20
N PHE A 18 -3.26 -4.24 -11.00
CA PHE A 18 -4.57 -4.31 -10.38
C PHE A 18 -5.13 -2.90 -10.12
N TYR A 19 -4.35 -1.98 -9.53
CA TYR A 19 -4.80 -0.63 -9.21
C TYR A 19 -5.11 0.20 -10.46
N ILE A 20 -4.26 0.17 -11.48
CA ILE A 20 -4.52 0.89 -12.74
C ILE A 20 -5.81 0.39 -13.40
N ASN A 21 -5.99 -0.92 -13.49
CA ASN A 21 -7.18 -1.52 -14.08
C ASN A 21 -8.45 -1.24 -13.26
N SER A 22 -8.32 -1.17 -11.96
CA SER A 22 -9.44 -0.92 -11.03
C SER A 22 -9.88 0.55 -11.05
N ALA A 23 -8.93 1.49 -11.04
CA ALA A 23 -9.23 2.91 -11.10
C ALA A 23 -10.05 3.30 -12.33
N SER A 24 -9.80 2.64 -13.47
CA SER A 24 -10.54 2.90 -14.72
C SER A 24 -12.02 2.50 -14.65
N LYS A 25 -12.39 1.58 -13.76
CA LYS A 25 -13.74 1.01 -13.64
C LYS A 25 -14.60 1.74 -12.61
N SER A 26 -14.02 2.39 -11.63
CA SER A 26 -14.77 3.14 -10.63
C SER A 26 -15.25 4.49 -11.18
N ASN A 27 -16.46 4.90 -10.81
CA ASN A 27 -16.97 6.25 -11.03
C ASN A 27 -16.88 7.13 -9.76
N ASN A 28 -16.52 6.54 -8.62
CA ASN A 28 -16.36 7.25 -7.36
C ASN A 28 -15.02 7.98 -7.31
N ALA A 29 -15.04 9.29 -7.08
CA ALA A 29 -13.84 10.13 -7.09
C ALA A 29 -12.87 9.80 -5.95
N LEU A 30 -13.38 9.47 -4.74
CA LEU A 30 -12.57 9.06 -3.60
C LEU A 30 -11.86 7.74 -3.90
N VAL A 31 -12.61 6.73 -4.35
CA VAL A 31 -12.07 5.42 -4.72
C VAL A 31 -10.99 5.54 -5.78
N LYS A 32 -11.26 6.30 -6.86
CA LYS A 32 -10.25 6.55 -7.90
C LYS A 32 -8.98 7.16 -7.34
N ARG A 33 -9.11 8.18 -6.50
CA ARG A 33 -7.96 8.87 -5.92
C ARG A 33 -7.15 7.93 -5.03
N THR A 34 -7.81 7.19 -4.16
CA THR A 34 -7.16 6.19 -3.29
C THR A 34 -6.39 5.17 -4.12
N ILE A 35 -7.05 4.55 -5.10
CA ILE A 35 -6.43 3.53 -5.95
C ILE A 35 -5.27 4.10 -6.79
N PHE A 36 -5.34 5.33 -7.28
CA PHE A 36 -4.22 5.97 -7.98
C PHE A 36 -3.05 6.31 -7.03
N SER A 37 -3.34 6.68 -5.78
CA SER A 37 -2.28 6.89 -4.79
C SER A 37 -1.55 5.59 -4.49
N LEU A 38 -2.26 4.48 -4.30
CA LEU A 38 -1.66 3.14 -4.15
C LEU A 38 -0.80 2.79 -5.37
N ALA A 39 -1.33 2.90 -6.58
CA ALA A 39 -0.58 2.63 -7.81
C ALA A 39 0.74 3.40 -7.90
N LYS A 40 0.77 4.66 -7.43
CA LYS A 40 1.98 5.48 -7.36
C LYS A 40 2.99 4.93 -6.36
N GLU A 41 2.52 4.42 -5.22
CA GLU A 41 3.39 3.85 -4.19
C GLU A 41 3.98 2.53 -4.64
N GLU A 42 3.22 1.66 -5.32
CA GLU A 42 3.75 0.43 -5.94
C GLU A 42 4.91 0.73 -6.92
N ILE A 43 4.80 1.80 -7.71
CA ILE A 43 5.91 2.23 -8.58
C ILE A 43 7.14 2.59 -7.75
N SER A 44 6.97 3.28 -6.63
CA SER A 44 8.06 3.64 -5.74
C SER A 44 8.73 2.41 -5.12
N HIS A 45 7.93 1.43 -4.69
CA HIS A 45 8.42 0.15 -4.19
C HIS A 45 9.22 -0.61 -5.25
N MET A 46 8.69 -0.74 -6.47
CA MET A 46 9.38 -1.38 -7.58
C MET A 46 10.72 -0.71 -7.91
N MET A 47 10.75 0.63 -7.95
CA MET A 47 11.99 1.38 -8.18
C MET A 47 13.03 1.12 -7.09
N LYS A 48 12.61 1.04 -5.83
CA LYS A 48 13.52 0.76 -4.71
C LYS A 48 14.06 -0.66 -4.74
N ILE A 49 13.21 -1.64 -5.07
CA ILE A 49 13.63 -3.03 -5.26
C ILE A 49 14.66 -3.14 -6.38
N ASP A 50 14.46 -2.42 -7.48
CA ASP A 50 15.36 -2.41 -8.64
C ASP A 50 16.72 -1.76 -8.31
N GLU A 51 16.69 -0.65 -7.55
CA GLU A 51 17.91 0.02 -7.07
C GLU A 51 18.76 -0.92 -6.21
N ILE A 52 18.14 -1.62 -5.25
CA ILE A 52 18.82 -2.60 -4.39
C ILE A 52 19.33 -3.77 -5.22
N SER A 53 18.54 -4.30 -6.14
CA SER A 53 18.98 -5.38 -7.01
C SER A 53 20.20 -5.00 -7.84
N SER A 54 20.19 -3.80 -8.40
CA SER A 54 21.32 -3.27 -9.19
C SER A 54 22.59 -3.13 -8.35
N SER A 55 22.48 -2.66 -7.10
CA SER A 55 23.61 -2.57 -6.18
C SER A 55 24.18 -3.93 -5.82
N LEU A 56 23.32 -4.91 -5.55
CA LEU A 56 23.73 -6.29 -5.26
C LEU A 56 24.44 -6.92 -6.46
N ASP A 57 23.93 -6.73 -7.67
CA ASP A 57 24.54 -7.27 -8.90
C ASP A 57 25.89 -6.60 -9.18
N ALA A 58 26.05 -5.31 -8.88
CA ALA A 58 27.28 -4.55 -9.13
C ALA A 58 28.36 -4.74 -8.06
N SER A 59 28.00 -4.83 -6.80
CA SER A 59 28.93 -4.77 -5.65
C SER A 59 28.78 -5.93 -4.66
N GLY A 60 27.75 -6.75 -4.79
CA GLY A 60 27.39 -7.77 -3.80
C GLY A 60 26.90 -7.20 -2.46
N LYS A 61 26.61 -5.91 -2.39
CA LYS A 61 26.24 -5.23 -1.15
C LYS A 61 24.84 -4.63 -1.25
N TRP A 62 24.10 -4.74 -0.17
CA TRP A 62 22.88 -3.95 0.05
C TRP A 62 23.26 -2.47 0.10
N ILE A 63 22.40 -1.61 -0.44
CA ILE A 63 22.57 -0.15 -0.32
C ILE A 63 22.47 0.20 1.16
N GLY A 64 23.42 1.02 1.64
CA GLY A 64 23.60 1.33 3.07
C GLY A 64 22.44 2.10 3.72
N GLU A 65 22.72 2.81 4.80
CA GLU A 65 21.80 3.34 5.82
C GLU A 65 20.56 4.14 5.33
N GLU A 66 20.51 4.57 4.09
CA GLU A 66 19.37 5.32 3.50
C GLU A 66 18.33 4.43 2.79
N ILE A 67 18.03 3.23 3.35
CA ILE A 67 16.84 2.49 2.93
C ILE A 67 15.61 3.16 3.56
N GLY A 68 15.35 4.38 3.16
CA GLY A 68 14.15 5.11 3.55
C GLY A 68 13.18 5.13 2.38
N PHE A 69 12.02 4.52 2.54
CA PHE A 69 10.87 4.94 1.75
C PHE A 69 10.45 6.33 2.24
N LYS A 70 10.12 7.23 1.34
CA LYS A 70 9.31 8.39 1.75
C LYS A 70 8.03 7.79 2.29
N GLY A 71 7.63 8.19 3.51
CA GLY A 71 6.42 7.66 4.13
C GLY A 71 5.24 7.74 3.18
N SER A 72 4.30 6.81 3.32
CA SER A 72 3.09 6.79 2.52
C SER A 72 2.35 8.12 2.67
N ASP A 73 2.12 8.82 1.55
CA ASP A 73 1.37 10.07 1.51
C ASP A 73 -0.15 9.82 1.32
N ILE A 74 -0.58 8.55 1.31
CA ILE A 74 -1.95 8.17 0.96
C ILE A 74 -2.99 8.80 1.88
N GLU A 75 -2.77 8.79 3.20
CA GLU A 75 -3.67 9.44 4.16
C GLU A 75 -3.74 10.96 3.94
N VAL A 76 -2.59 11.59 3.69
CA VAL A 76 -2.51 13.03 3.40
C VAL A 76 -3.27 13.37 2.11
N GLU A 77 -3.13 12.56 1.08
CA GLU A 77 -3.83 12.74 -0.19
C GLU A 77 -5.35 12.55 -0.05
N ILE A 78 -5.78 11.58 0.73
CA ILE A 78 -7.20 11.34 1.02
C ILE A 78 -7.76 12.48 1.87
N ARG A 79 -7.06 12.94 2.90
CA ARG A 79 -7.45 14.10 3.73
C ARG A 79 -7.64 15.35 2.87
N LYS A 80 -6.69 15.68 2.01
CA LYS A 80 -6.80 16.80 1.05
C LYS A 80 -7.99 16.68 0.12
N PHE A 81 -8.40 15.45 -0.20
CA PHE A 81 -9.60 15.22 -0.99
C PHE A 81 -10.85 15.66 -0.22
N PHE A 82 -10.99 15.26 1.05
CA PHE A 82 -12.14 15.64 1.88
C PHE A 82 -12.20 17.13 2.17
N GLU A 83 -11.06 17.82 2.32
CA GLU A 83 -11.01 19.27 2.50
C GLU A 83 -11.58 20.06 1.30
N LYS A 84 -11.57 19.47 0.12
CA LYS A 84 -11.91 20.12 -1.16
C LYS A 84 -13.23 19.65 -1.76
N THR A 85 -13.84 18.62 -1.20
CA THR A 85 -15.00 17.95 -1.81
C THR A 85 -16.21 18.01 -0.88
N ASP A 86 -17.36 18.48 -1.38
CA ASP A 86 -18.62 18.41 -0.66
C ASP A 86 -19.05 16.94 -0.44
N LYS A 87 -19.48 16.61 0.78
CA LYS A 87 -19.81 15.26 1.23
C LYS A 87 -20.89 14.54 0.37
N GLU A 88 -21.69 15.27 -0.40
CA GLU A 88 -22.83 14.73 -1.16
C GLU A 88 -22.48 13.97 -2.45
N ILE A 89 -21.20 13.95 -2.86
CA ILE A 89 -20.79 13.46 -4.20
C ILE A 89 -20.27 12.01 -4.19
N LEU A 90 -20.30 11.33 -3.04
CA LEU A 90 -19.65 10.03 -2.92
C LEU A 90 -20.65 8.88 -3.07
N ASP A 91 -20.71 8.31 -4.28
CA ASP A 91 -21.47 7.10 -4.58
C ASP A 91 -20.88 5.87 -3.88
N ALA A 92 -21.56 5.40 -2.84
CA ALA A 92 -21.25 4.17 -2.10
C ALA A 92 -21.79 2.91 -2.79
N SER A 93 -21.73 2.84 -4.13
CA SER A 93 -22.18 1.65 -4.84
C SER A 93 -21.44 0.39 -4.41
N LYS A 94 -22.13 -0.76 -4.47
CA LYS A 94 -21.56 -2.06 -4.14
C LYS A 94 -20.25 -2.34 -4.90
N ASP A 95 -20.19 -1.93 -6.16
CA ASP A 95 -19.00 -2.14 -7.00
C ASP A 95 -17.76 -1.41 -6.44
N ASN A 96 -17.94 -0.22 -5.86
CA ASN A 96 -16.87 0.56 -5.24
C ASN A 96 -16.39 -0.09 -3.93
N THR A 97 -17.30 -0.57 -3.08
CA THR A 97 -16.93 -1.26 -1.84
C THR A 97 -16.27 -2.61 -2.12
N ASP A 98 -16.75 -3.38 -3.08
CA ASP A 98 -16.14 -4.64 -3.51
C ASP A 98 -14.72 -4.43 -4.07
N LEU A 99 -14.48 -3.30 -4.76
CA LEU A 99 -13.16 -2.94 -5.25
C LEU A 99 -12.20 -2.62 -4.11
N ILE A 100 -12.63 -1.82 -3.13
CA ILE A 100 -11.82 -1.50 -1.95
C ILE A 100 -11.47 -2.77 -1.15
N LYS A 101 -12.44 -3.66 -0.93
CA LYS A 101 -12.20 -4.95 -0.25
C LYS A 101 -11.18 -5.81 -0.97
N LYS A 102 -11.21 -5.89 -2.30
CA LYS A 102 -10.19 -6.59 -3.09
C LYS A 102 -8.81 -5.94 -2.97
N ALA A 103 -8.75 -4.61 -2.92
CA ALA A 103 -7.51 -3.89 -2.65
C ALA A 103 -6.96 -4.26 -1.27
N MET A 104 -7.79 -4.25 -0.22
CA MET A 104 -7.39 -4.67 1.14
C MET A 104 -6.85 -6.11 1.17
N GLU A 105 -7.49 -7.05 0.43
CA GLU A 105 -6.97 -8.43 0.31
C GLU A 105 -5.61 -8.48 -0.37
N PHE A 106 -5.35 -7.56 -1.31
CA PHE A 106 -4.06 -7.48 -1.99
C PHE A 106 -2.97 -6.99 -1.03
N GLU A 107 -3.21 -5.88 -0.31
CA GLU A 107 -2.28 -5.33 0.67
C GLU A 107 -1.95 -6.34 1.79
N LYS A 108 -2.95 -7.09 2.23
CA LYS A 108 -2.72 -8.18 3.18
C LYS A 108 -1.75 -9.23 2.66
N LYS A 109 -1.86 -9.65 1.40
CA LYS A 109 -0.94 -10.62 0.78
C LYS A 109 0.46 -10.05 0.64
N SER A 110 0.59 -8.76 0.34
CA SER A 110 1.86 -8.05 0.25
C SER A 110 2.52 -8.00 1.63
N TYR A 111 1.79 -7.62 2.65
CA TYR A 111 2.25 -7.66 4.04
C TYR A 111 2.75 -9.06 4.45
N GLU A 112 1.96 -10.11 4.20
CA GLU A 112 2.32 -11.50 4.53
C GLU A 112 3.61 -11.94 3.82
N LEU A 113 3.80 -11.52 2.55
CA LEU A 113 5.03 -11.79 1.83
C LEU A 113 6.23 -11.09 2.48
N TYR A 114 6.09 -9.79 2.79
CA TYR A 114 7.20 -9.03 3.38
C TYR A 114 7.53 -9.48 4.79
N ASP A 115 6.54 -9.91 5.57
CA ASP A 115 6.77 -10.53 6.87
C ASP A 115 7.55 -11.85 6.75
N ASP A 116 7.22 -12.70 5.78
CA ASP A 116 7.95 -13.94 5.48
C ASP A 116 9.39 -13.66 5.01
N LEU A 117 9.58 -12.67 4.13
CA LEU A 117 10.90 -12.28 3.64
C LEU A 117 11.76 -11.66 4.76
N SER A 118 11.20 -10.80 5.59
CA SER A 118 11.88 -10.23 6.76
C SER A 118 12.37 -11.30 7.73
N LYS A 119 11.52 -12.29 8.04
CA LYS A 119 11.89 -13.44 8.92
C LYS A 119 13.00 -14.31 8.34
N LYS A 120 13.14 -14.36 7.02
CA LYS A 120 14.15 -15.16 6.29
C LYS A 120 15.37 -14.37 5.86
N ALA A 121 15.42 -13.09 6.16
CA ALA A 121 16.51 -12.20 5.75
C ALA A 121 17.87 -12.70 6.26
N GLY A 122 18.87 -12.65 5.39
CA GLY A 122 20.25 -13.08 5.68
C GLY A 122 21.10 -12.02 6.38
N SER A 123 20.60 -10.78 6.54
CA SER A 123 21.30 -9.67 7.18
C SER A 123 20.31 -8.67 7.79
N ASP A 124 20.77 -7.88 8.76
CA ASP A 124 19.96 -6.85 9.40
C ASP A 124 19.47 -5.78 8.42
N ILE A 125 20.27 -5.46 7.41
CA ILE A 125 19.91 -4.47 6.39
C ILE A 125 18.81 -5.01 5.47
N GLU A 126 18.90 -6.27 5.07
CA GLU A 126 17.85 -6.94 4.30
C GLU A 126 16.55 -7.04 5.10
N LYS A 127 16.66 -7.41 6.38
CA LYS A 127 15.52 -7.45 7.29
C LYS A 127 14.83 -6.10 7.40
N ARG A 128 15.58 -5.03 7.65
CA ARG A 128 15.04 -3.67 7.73
C ARG A 128 14.34 -3.25 6.45
N PHE A 129 14.86 -3.62 5.30
CA PHE A 129 14.23 -3.33 4.02
C PHE A 129 12.83 -3.94 3.89
N TYR A 130 12.70 -5.24 4.21
CA TYR A 130 11.39 -5.89 4.17
C TYR A 130 10.45 -5.42 5.30
N ASP A 131 10.98 -5.06 6.46
CA ASP A 131 10.18 -4.48 7.55
C ASP A 131 9.61 -3.10 7.15
N GLU A 132 10.36 -2.30 6.40
CA GLU A 132 9.87 -1.02 5.87
C GLU A 132 8.78 -1.22 4.81
N LEU A 133 8.96 -2.13 3.85
CA LEU A 133 7.91 -2.49 2.89
C LEU A 133 6.66 -2.99 3.62
N LYS A 134 6.81 -3.93 4.55
CA LYS A 134 5.71 -4.43 5.37
C LYS A 134 4.91 -3.30 6.04
N LYS A 135 5.60 -2.30 6.58
CA LYS A 135 4.96 -1.13 7.21
C LYS A 135 4.21 -0.25 6.19
N GLN A 136 4.72 -0.14 4.95
CA GLN A 136 3.98 0.57 3.89
C GLN A 136 2.67 -0.16 3.56
N GLU A 137 2.68 -1.49 3.42
CA GLU A 137 1.48 -2.28 3.15
C GLU A 137 0.45 -2.17 4.30
N GLU A 138 0.92 -2.10 5.55
CA GLU A 138 0.06 -1.82 6.71
C GLU A 138 -0.63 -0.45 6.58
N ASN A 139 0.11 0.59 6.24
CA ASN A 139 -0.46 1.92 6.03
C ASN A 139 -1.46 1.95 4.86
N HIS A 140 -1.17 1.23 3.77
CA HIS A 140 -2.09 1.08 2.63
C HIS A 140 -3.39 0.41 3.04
N PHE A 141 -3.29 -0.70 3.80
CA PHE A 141 -4.44 -1.41 4.31
C PHE A 141 -5.31 -0.52 5.22
N ASP A 142 -4.69 0.20 6.16
CA ASP A 142 -5.38 1.12 7.07
C ASP A 142 -6.11 2.23 6.30
N ALA A 143 -5.47 2.81 5.28
CA ALA A 143 -6.09 3.83 4.43
C ALA A 143 -7.30 3.28 3.65
N LEU A 144 -7.19 2.07 3.12
CA LEU A 144 -8.30 1.39 2.43
C LEU A 144 -9.44 1.06 3.38
N GLN A 145 -9.14 0.62 4.61
CA GLN A 145 -10.14 0.33 5.64
C GLN A 145 -10.92 1.60 6.01
N ASN A 146 -10.24 2.74 6.13
CA ASN A 146 -10.89 4.02 6.37
C ASN A 146 -11.81 4.42 5.20
N VAL A 147 -11.41 4.16 3.97
CA VAL A 147 -12.26 4.40 2.78
C VAL A 147 -13.47 3.46 2.77
N ASP A 148 -13.30 2.16 3.06
CA ASP A 148 -14.40 1.18 3.14
C ASP A 148 -15.41 1.61 4.21
N TYR A 149 -14.93 2.00 5.39
CA TYR A 149 -15.78 2.48 6.48
C TYR A 149 -16.56 3.73 6.08
N TYR A 150 -15.89 4.71 5.46
CA TYR A 150 -16.54 5.93 4.97
C TYR A 150 -17.65 5.62 3.97
N LEU A 151 -17.44 4.66 3.07
CA LEU A 151 -18.41 4.28 2.05
C LEU A 151 -19.59 3.46 2.59
N THR A 152 -19.39 2.71 3.69
CA THR A 152 -20.38 1.71 4.14
C THR A 152 -21.18 2.14 5.36
N GLU A 153 -20.58 2.87 6.30
CA GLU A 153 -21.17 3.01 7.63
C GLU A 153 -21.70 4.42 7.92
N THR A 154 -20.92 5.47 7.76
CA THR A 154 -21.29 6.77 8.33
C THR A 154 -21.12 7.96 7.41
N GLY A 155 -20.36 7.86 6.33
CA GLY A 155 -19.90 9.03 5.60
C GLY A 155 -18.94 9.92 6.41
N ASP A 156 -18.44 9.44 7.54
CA ASP A 156 -17.48 10.12 8.38
C ASP A 156 -16.09 9.53 8.21
N TRP A 157 -15.06 10.38 8.23
CA TRP A 157 -13.67 9.98 8.19
C TRP A 157 -13.10 9.89 9.60
N PHE A 158 -12.40 8.81 9.90
CA PHE A 158 -11.69 8.66 11.17
C PHE A 158 -10.23 9.07 11.03
N GLU A 159 -9.76 9.88 11.97
CA GLU A 159 -8.34 10.08 12.15
C GLU A 159 -7.71 8.84 12.82
N LYS A 160 -6.45 8.56 12.49
CA LYS A 160 -5.72 7.37 12.98
C LYS A 160 -5.73 7.25 14.51
N ASP A 161 -5.76 8.40 15.22
CA ASP A 161 -5.78 8.48 16.68
C ASP A 161 -7.17 8.17 17.28
N GLU A 162 -8.23 8.20 16.47
CA GLU A 162 -9.62 7.93 16.89
C GLU A 162 -10.10 6.55 16.43
N SER A 163 -9.41 5.94 15.47
CA SER A 163 -9.75 4.61 14.98
C SER A 163 -9.26 3.57 15.98
N ASN A 164 -10.18 2.92 16.69
CA ASN A 164 -9.95 1.60 17.25
C ASN A 164 -9.83 0.59 16.11
N VAL A 165 -8.83 0.78 15.25
CA VAL A 165 -8.54 -0.14 14.16
C VAL A 165 -8.10 -1.44 14.80
N TRP A 166 -8.96 -2.44 14.73
CA TRP A 166 -8.57 -3.81 15.00
C TRP A 166 -7.51 -4.17 13.97
N SER A 167 -6.26 -4.08 14.39
CA SER A 167 -5.18 -4.56 13.57
C SER A 167 -5.42 -6.05 13.34
N TRP A 168 -5.76 -6.42 12.10
CA TRP A 168 -5.88 -7.81 11.68
C TRP A 168 -4.59 -8.61 11.91
N MET A 169 -3.49 -7.92 12.24
CA MET A 169 -2.19 -8.47 12.60
C MET A 169 -2.12 -8.96 14.05
N ASN A 170 -3.04 -8.53 14.91
CA ASN A 170 -3.08 -8.90 16.32
C ASN A 170 -4.17 -9.94 16.65
N SER A 171 -4.85 -10.45 15.63
CA SER A 171 -5.89 -11.48 15.79
C SER A 171 -5.39 -12.87 15.40
#